data_ecdbd3e3bb09ff241b865fcfdcbe7212
#
_entry.id   ecdbd3e3bb09ff241b865fcfdcbe7212
#
_cell.length_a   1.000
_cell.length_b   1.000
_cell.length_c   1.000
_cell.angle_alpha   90.00
_cell.angle_beta   90.00
_cell.angle_gamma   90.00
#
_symmetry.space_group_name_H-M   'P 1'
#
loop_
_entity.id
_entity.type
_entity.pdbx_description
1 polymer ?
#
loop_
_entity_poly.entity_id
_entity_poly.type
_entity_poly.pdbx_seq_one_letter_code
_entity_poly.pdbx_strand_id
1 'polypeptide(L)'
;KILITLAVLAAVGAASGAVLLYSGAINVAADEPHHPLTYRLLEFARERSIAIRASEIKPPINLANPERVRRGSGNYDAMCVGCHLSPGAEDSEIRKGLYPTPPKLTANPEAALDPQFAQARQFWIIKHGIKASGMPAWSKGGMEDEAIWDLVAFLQQLPGLTAADYSALVASSQGHRHGG
;
A
#
# COMPACT_ATOMS: atom_id res chain seq x y z
N LYS A 1 -11.05 -16.04 -46.39
CA LYS A 1 -10.90 -17.17 -45.45
C LYS A 1 -10.24 -16.71 -44.14
N ILE A 2 -9.10 -16.02 -44.17
CA ILE A 2 -8.40 -15.52 -42.95
C ILE A 2 -9.30 -14.67 -42.05
N LEU A 3 -10.07 -13.71 -42.66
CA LEU A 3 -10.98 -12.85 -41.89
C LEU A 3 -12.10 -13.64 -41.19
N ILE A 4 -12.63 -14.68 -41.86
CA ILE A 4 -13.64 -15.56 -41.26
C ILE A 4 -13.03 -16.34 -40.09
N THR A 5 -11.84 -16.89 -40.24
CA THR A 5 -11.14 -17.61 -39.19
C THR A 5 -10.90 -16.70 -37.96
N LEU A 6 -10.43 -15.47 -38.20
CA LEU A 6 -10.22 -14.49 -37.11
C LEU A 6 -11.52 -14.12 -36.41
N ALA A 7 -12.60 -13.92 -37.16
CA ALA A 7 -13.93 -13.63 -36.59
C ALA A 7 -14.45 -14.79 -35.74
N VAL A 8 -14.30 -16.03 -36.21
CA VAL A 8 -14.70 -17.23 -35.45
C VAL A 8 -13.88 -17.35 -34.16
N LEU A 9 -12.54 -17.19 -34.23
CA LEU A 9 -11.69 -17.23 -33.04
C LEU A 9 -12.05 -16.15 -32.02
N ALA A 10 -12.34 -14.94 -32.48
CA ALA A 10 -12.78 -13.84 -31.61
C ALA A 10 -14.14 -14.15 -30.95
N ALA A 11 -15.10 -14.70 -31.71
CA ALA A 11 -16.41 -15.08 -31.18
C ALA A 11 -16.30 -16.21 -30.14
N VAL A 12 -15.50 -17.24 -30.43
CA VAL A 12 -15.25 -18.35 -29.50
C VAL A 12 -14.55 -17.82 -28.21
N GLY A 13 -13.56 -16.95 -28.37
CA GLY A 13 -12.88 -16.33 -27.23
C GLY A 13 -13.82 -15.49 -26.35
N ALA A 14 -14.68 -14.67 -26.98
CA ALA A 14 -15.69 -13.89 -26.27
C ALA A 14 -16.72 -14.77 -25.56
N ALA A 15 -17.23 -15.82 -26.24
CA ALA A 15 -18.16 -16.77 -25.62
C ALA A 15 -17.54 -17.52 -24.44
N SER A 16 -16.30 -18.00 -24.58
CA SER A 16 -15.57 -18.65 -23.49
C SER A 16 -15.35 -17.72 -22.31
N GLY A 17 -14.97 -16.46 -22.55
CA GLY A 17 -14.84 -15.45 -21.52
C GLY A 17 -16.16 -15.17 -20.80
N ALA A 18 -17.25 -15.05 -21.53
CA ALA A 18 -18.59 -14.88 -20.96
C ALA A 18 -18.98 -16.07 -20.08
N VAL A 19 -18.81 -17.29 -20.57
CA VAL A 19 -19.08 -18.51 -19.78
C VAL A 19 -18.25 -18.53 -18.50
N LEU A 20 -16.96 -18.22 -18.57
CA LEU A 20 -16.09 -18.16 -17.39
C LEU A 20 -16.59 -17.14 -16.35
N LEU A 21 -17.00 -15.95 -16.79
CA LEU A 21 -17.51 -14.90 -15.90
C LEU A 21 -18.86 -15.28 -15.26
N TYR A 22 -19.79 -15.85 -16.04
CA TYR A 22 -21.12 -16.22 -15.54
C TYR A 22 -21.14 -17.52 -14.74
N SER A 23 -20.14 -18.39 -14.92
CA SER A 23 -20.08 -19.69 -14.23
C SER A 23 -19.80 -19.59 -12.74
N GLY A 24 -19.27 -18.44 -12.24
CA GLY A 24 -18.78 -18.32 -10.88
C GLY A 24 -17.50 -19.11 -10.61
N ALA A 25 -16.80 -19.59 -11.64
CA ALA A 25 -15.56 -20.34 -11.49
C ALA A 25 -14.38 -19.49 -10.96
N ILE A 26 -14.50 -18.16 -11.11
CA ILE A 26 -13.50 -17.23 -10.57
C ILE A 26 -13.82 -17.01 -9.09
N ASN A 27 -13.01 -17.61 -8.20
CA ASN A 27 -13.11 -17.38 -6.76
C ASN A 27 -12.54 -15.99 -6.41
N VAL A 28 -13.34 -15.17 -5.72
CA VAL A 28 -12.96 -13.81 -5.25
C VAL A 28 -12.75 -13.75 -3.73
N ALA A 29 -12.78 -14.90 -3.04
CA ALA A 29 -12.57 -14.98 -1.60
C ALA A 29 -11.12 -14.58 -1.25
N ALA A 30 -10.97 -13.76 -0.22
CA ALA A 30 -9.65 -13.24 0.18
C ALA A 30 -8.78 -14.27 0.93
N ASP A 31 -9.37 -15.36 1.41
CA ASP A 31 -8.67 -16.48 2.06
C ASP A 31 -8.11 -17.51 1.04
N GLU A 32 -8.48 -17.39 -0.23
CA GLU A 32 -7.97 -18.22 -1.31
C GLU A 32 -6.93 -17.45 -2.16
N PRO A 33 -5.66 -17.87 -2.16
CA PRO A 33 -4.63 -17.16 -2.91
C PRO A 33 -4.84 -17.32 -4.41
N HIS A 34 -4.51 -16.28 -5.17
CA HIS A 34 -4.48 -16.36 -6.63
C HIS A 34 -3.49 -17.44 -7.12
N HIS A 35 -3.78 -17.99 -8.30
CA HIS A 35 -2.79 -18.82 -9.01
C HIS A 35 -1.46 -18.03 -9.12
N PRO A 36 -0.28 -18.69 -8.89
CA PRO A 36 1.00 -17.98 -8.83
C PRO A 36 1.32 -17.08 -10.02
N LEU A 37 0.96 -17.52 -11.24
CA LEU A 37 1.16 -16.68 -12.44
C LEU A 37 0.29 -15.42 -12.41
N THR A 38 -0.98 -15.55 -12.02
CA THR A 38 -1.90 -14.40 -11.89
C THR A 38 -1.37 -13.41 -10.86
N TYR A 39 -0.94 -13.91 -9.70
CA TYR A 39 -0.36 -13.07 -8.66
C TYR A 39 0.86 -12.29 -9.17
N ARG A 40 1.81 -12.97 -9.82
CA ARG A 40 3.04 -12.34 -10.34
C ARG A 40 2.74 -11.28 -11.42
N LEU A 41 1.78 -11.53 -12.30
CA LEU A 41 1.38 -10.55 -13.32
C LEU A 41 0.74 -9.30 -12.70
N LEU A 42 -0.17 -9.50 -11.75
CA LEU A 42 -0.81 -8.39 -11.03
C LEU A 42 0.21 -7.59 -10.21
N GLU A 43 1.11 -8.29 -9.51
CA GLU A 43 2.19 -7.68 -8.74
C GLU A 43 3.12 -6.85 -9.63
N PHE A 44 3.58 -7.41 -10.75
CA PHE A 44 4.42 -6.71 -11.71
C PHE A 44 3.73 -5.45 -12.25
N ALA A 45 2.45 -5.56 -12.66
CA ALA A 45 1.68 -4.41 -13.16
C ALA A 45 1.50 -3.34 -12.09
N ARG A 46 1.23 -3.74 -10.84
CA ARG A 46 1.12 -2.85 -9.68
C ARG A 46 2.42 -2.09 -9.44
N GLU A 47 3.53 -2.82 -9.31
CA GLU A 47 4.85 -2.23 -9.01
C GLU A 47 5.31 -1.29 -10.15
N ARG A 48 5.10 -1.66 -11.40
CA ARG A 48 5.40 -0.76 -12.54
C ARG A 48 4.55 0.50 -12.52
N SER A 49 3.26 0.35 -12.22
CA SER A 49 2.34 1.48 -12.13
C SER A 49 2.73 2.47 -11.02
N ILE A 50 3.10 1.95 -9.85
CA ILE A 50 3.56 2.78 -8.71
C ILE A 50 4.88 3.43 -9.04
N ALA A 51 5.87 2.68 -9.54
CA ALA A 51 7.21 3.17 -9.79
C ALA A 51 7.24 4.35 -10.78
N ILE A 52 6.48 4.26 -11.88
CA ILE A 52 6.41 5.35 -12.88
C ILE A 52 5.84 6.63 -12.27
N ARG A 53 4.81 6.52 -11.43
CA ARG A 53 4.15 7.68 -10.82
C ARG A 53 4.94 8.26 -9.65
N ALA A 54 5.56 7.41 -8.86
CA ALA A 54 6.42 7.83 -7.75
C ALA A 54 7.68 8.56 -8.24
N SER A 55 8.22 8.21 -9.41
CA SER A 55 9.42 8.86 -9.95
C SER A 55 9.26 10.35 -10.27
N GLU A 56 8.01 10.83 -10.37
CA GLU A 56 7.70 12.25 -10.61
C GLU A 56 7.59 13.05 -9.29
N ILE A 57 7.59 12.37 -8.13
CA ILE A 57 7.40 12.98 -6.82
C ILE A 57 8.75 13.30 -6.19
N LYS A 58 8.89 14.53 -5.69
CA LYS A 58 10.10 14.96 -4.99
C LYS A 58 9.81 15.10 -3.50
N PRO A 59 10.48 14.30 -2.64
CA PRO A 59 10.36 14.45 -1.19
C PRO A 59 10.79 15.86 -0.73
N PRO A 60 10.15 16.40 0.31
CA PRO A 60 10.55 17.69 0.87
C PRO A 60 11.91 17.60 1.56
N ILE A 61 12.72 18.67 1.48
CA ILE A 61 14.07 18.73 2.03
C ILE A 61 14.07 18.52 3.56
N ASN A 62 13.00 18.97 4.25
CA ASN A 62 12.85 18.90 5.70
C ASN A 62 12.15 17.62 6.19
N LEU A 63 12.20 16.53 5.45
CA LEU A 63 11.50 15.29 5.81
C LEU A 63 11.98 14.72 7.16
N ALA A 64 13.27 14.87 7.49
CA ALA A 64 13.85 14.42 8.76
C ALA A 64 13.50 15.30 9.98
N ASN A 65 12.65 16.32 9.83
CA ASN A 65 12.27 17.20 10.94
C ASN A 65 11.55 16.39 12.04
N PRO A 66 12.03 16.46 13.32
CA PRO A 66 11.42 15.72 14.43
C PRO A 66 9.94 16.00 14.65
N GLU A 67 9.47 17.21 14.35
CA GLU A 67 8.07 17.58 14.48
C GLU A 67 7.19 16.86 13.44
N ARG A 68 7.67 16.68 12.20
CA ARG A 68 7.00 15.83 11.21
C ARG A 68 6.89 14.38 11.69
N VAL A 69 8.00 13.83 12.19
CA VAL A 69 8.05 12.46 12.72
C VAL A 69 7.04 12.29 13.86
N ARG A 70 6.96 13.26 14.77
CA ARG A 70 6.03 13.26 15.91
C ARG A 70 4.56 13.28 15.43
N ARG A 71 4.20 14.17 14.50
CA ARG A 71 2.84 14.21 13.94
C ARG A 71 2.52 12.93 13.17
N GLY A 72 3.45 12.43 12.37
CA GLY A 72 3.30 11.19 11.63
C GLY A 72 3.08 9.97 12.51
N SER A 73 3.68 9.92 13.70
CA SER A 73 3.49 8.80 14.63
C SER A 73 2.05 8.69 15.12
N GLY A 74 1.38 9.81 15.42
CA GLY A 74 -0.02 9.82 15.83
C GLY A 74 -0.95 9.37 14.71
N ASN A 75 -0.70 9.82 13.48
CA ASN A 75 -1.46 9.37 12.31
C ASN A 75 -1.24 7.88 12.02
N TYR A 76 -0.01 7.39 12.16
CA TYR A 76 0.31 5.97 11.96
C TYR A 76 -0.43 5.08 12.97
N ASP A 77 -0.36 5.43 14.25
CA ASP A 77 -1.01 4.68 15.32
C ASP A 77 -2.54 4.61 15.13
N ALA A 78 -3.15 5.72 14.74
CA ALA A 78 -4.59 5.78 14.56
C ALA A 78 -5.09 5.03 13.32
N MET A 79 -4.31 4.99 12.22
CA MET A 79 -4.85 4.58 10.91
C MET A 79 -4.12 3.43 10.24
N CYS A 80 -2.86 3.19 10.58
CA CYS A 80 -2.00 2.27 9.84
C CYS A 80 -1.63 1.03 10.64
N VAL A 81 -1.51 1.16 11.97
CA VAL A 81 -0.98 0.12 12.85
C VAL A 81 -1.78 -1.18 12.80
N GLY A 82 -3.09 -1.10 12.62
CA GLY A 82 -3.96 -2.27 12.53
C GLY A 82 -3.58 -3.24 11.40
N CYS A 83 -3.10 -2.69 10.27
CA CYS A 83 -2.70 -3.48 9.10
C CYS A 83 -1.18 -3.62 8.98
N HIS A 84 -0.39 -2.61 9.40
CA HIS A 84 1.06 -2.56 9.16
C HIS A 84 1.92 -2.82 10.40
N LEU A 85 1.29 -2.99 11.56
CA LEU A 85 1.85 -3.36 12.85
C LEU A 85 2.74 -2.29 13.51
N SER A 86 2.78 -2.31 14.84
CA SER A 86 3.74 -1.57 15.66
C SER A 86 5.00 -2.41 15.93
N PRO A 87 6.09 -1.77 16.40
CA PRO A 87 7.26 -2.51 16.90
C PRO A 87 6.89 -3.51 18.00
N GLY A 88 7.36 -4.73 17.86
CA GLY A 88 7.07 -5.84 18.79
C GLY A 88 5.78 -6.61 18.50
N ALA A 89 4.90 -6.11 17.65
CA ALA A 89 3.69 -6.84 17.25
C ALA A 89 4.03 -7.91 16.20
N GLU A 90 3.55 -9.13 16.41
CA GLU A 90 3.78 -10.24 15.46
C GLU A 90 2.78 -10.21 14.31
N ASP A 91 1.51 -10.00 14.61
CA ASP A 91 0.41 -9.95 13.62
C ASP A 91 -0.84 -9.28 14.19
N SER A 92 -1.88 -9.09 13.34
CA SER A 92 -3.20 -8.61 13.71
C SER A 92 -4.30 -9.38 12.98
N GLU A 93 -5.52 -9.38 13.55
CA GLU A 93 -6.68 -10.06 12.96
C GLU A 93 -7.00 -9.51 11.57
N ILE A 94 -7.05 -8.18 11.44
CA ILE A 94 -7.35 -7.53 10.17
C ILE A 94 -6.28 -7.82 9.11
N ARG A 95 -4.99 -7.81 9.49
CA ARG A 95 -3.90 -8.10 8.57
C ARG A 95 -3.98 -9.52 8.02
N LYS A 96 -4.31 -10.51 8.87
CA LYS A 96 -4.48 -11.91 8.46
C LYS A 96 -5.62 -12.11 7.47
N GLY A 97 -6.67 -11.30 7.56
CA GLY A 97 -7.84 -11.36 6.68
C GLY A 97 -7.68 -10.60 5.36
N LEU A 98 -6.57 -9.89 5.15
CA LEU A 98 -6.36 -9.11 3.93
C LEU A 98 -5.53 -9.86 2.88
N TYR A 99 -5.95 -9.75 1.62
CA TYR A 99 -5.20 -10.27 0.48
C TYR A 99 -5.06 -9.21 -0.63
N PRO A 100 -3.83 -8.93 -1.10
CA PRO A 100 -2.55 -9.40 -0.53
C PRO A 100 -2.34 -8.91 0.91
N THR A 101 -1.63 -9.71 1.70
CA THR A 101 -1.33 -9.36 3.08
C THR A 101 -0.50 -8.07 3.16
N PRO A 102 -0.90 -7.08 3.97
CA PRO A 102 -0.14 -5.84 4.15
C PRO A 102 1.30 -6.09 4.62
N PRO A 103 2.31 -5.36 4.11
CA PRO A 103 3.68 -5.53 4.57
C PRO A 103 3.84 -5.07 6.03
N LYS A 104 4.76 -5.71 6.77
CA LYS A 104 5.23 -5.24 8.08
C LYS A 104 6.19 -4.08 7.86
N LEU A 105 5.74 -2.85 8.09
CA LEU A 105 6.57 -1.66 7.85
C LEU A 105 7.72 -1.52 8.86
N THR A 106 7.59 -2.15 10.02
CA THR A 106 8.69 -2.28 11.01
C THR A 106 9.89 -3.06 10.49
N ALA A 107 9.72 -3.91 9.47
CA ALA A 107 10.78 -4.69 8.84
C ALA A 107 11.50 -3.97 7.69
N ASN A 108 11.17 -2.70 7.43
CA ASN A 108 11.70 -1.89 6.33
C ASN A 108 11.69 -2.62 4.97
N PRO A 109 10.51 -2.93 4.41
CA PRO A 109 10.40 -3.72 3.18
C PRO A 109 11.02 -3.03 1.95
N GLU A 110 11.33 -1.74 2.04
CA GLU A 110 11.89 -0.93 0.98
C GLU A 110 13.40 -0.59 1.17
N ALA A 111 14.07 -1.24 2.13
CA ALA A 111 15.49 -1.00 2.46
C ALA A 111 16.47 -1.11 1.28
N ALA A 112 16.11 -1.86 0.23
CA ALA A 112 16.94 -2.03 -0.96
C ALA A 112 16.74 -0.94 -2.03
N LEU A 113 15.75 -0.04 -1.86
CA LEU A 113 15.48 1.04 -2.79
C LEU A 113 16.34 2.27 -2.50
N ASP A 114 16.50 3.13 -3.51
CA ASP A 114 17.03 4.47 -3.29
C ASP A 114 16.14 5.20 -2.26
N PRO A 115 16.71 5.87 -1.24
CA PRO A 115 15.94 6.48 -0.17
C PRO A 115 14.92 7.52 -0.64
N GLN A 116 15.27 8.36 -1.60
CA GLN A 116 14.35 9.39 -2.11
C GLN A 116 13.21 8.74 -2.89
N PHE A 117 13.52 7.70 -3.68
CA PHE A 117 12.52 6.95 -4.40
C PHE A 117 11.58 6.18 -3.45
N ALA A 118 12.10 5.56 -2.38
CA ALA A 118 11.29 4.88 -1.37
C ALA A 118 10.30 5.86 -0.70
N GLN A 119 10.77 7.06 -0.32
CA GLN A 119 9.92 8.12 0.26
C GLN A 119 8.82 8.57 -0.71
N ALA A 120 9.17 8.81 -1.96
CA ALA A 120 8.21 9.19 -3.02
C ALA A 120 7.18 8.08 -3.27
N ARG A 121 7.62 6.82 -3.25
CA ARG A 121 6.76 5.64 -3.39
C ARG A 121 5.80 5.50 -2.21
N GLN A 122 6.27 5.66 -0.98
CA GLN A 122 5.45 5.66 0.23
C GLN A 122 4.39 6.76 0.17
N PHE A 123 4.78 7.98 -0.17
CA PHE A 123 3.86 9.09 -0.35
C PHE A 123 2.76 8.76 -1.37
N TRP A 124 3.15 8.27 -2.54
CA TRP A 124 2.20 7.93 -3.60
C TRP A 124 1.20 6.86 -3.14
N ILE A 125 1.69 5.79 -2.50
CA ILE A 125 0.85 4.69 -2.02
C ILE A 125 -0.13 5.17 -0.95
N ILE A 126 0.32 5.95 0.02
CA ILE A 126 -0.55 6.48 1.09
C ILE A 126 -1.61 7.39 0.48
N LYS A 127 -1.21 8.29 -0.40
CA LYS A 127 -2.12 9.26 -1.04
C LYS A 127 -3.21 8.58 -1.86
N HIS A 128 -2.83 7.63 -2.71
CA HIS A 128 -3.69 7.06 -3.75
C HIS A 128 -4.24 5.67 -3.45
N GLY A 129 -3.70 4.98 -2.44
CA GLY A 129 -4.05 3.60 -2.14
C GLY A 129 -3.66 2.62 -3.24
N ILE A 130 -4.10 1.38 -3.12
CA ILE A 130 -3.85 0.31 -4.08
C ILE A 130 -5.15 -0.39 -4.41
N LYS A 131 -5.59 -0.33 -5.67
CA LYS A 131 -6.80 -1.01 -6.16
C LYS A 131 -6.74 -2.52 -5.90
N ALA A 132 -7.88 -3.11 -5.59
CA ALA A 132 -8.03 -4.52 -5.29
C ALA A 132 -7.12 -4.99 -4.13
N SER A 133 -6.91 -4.12 -3.14
CA SER A 133 -6.22 -4.43 -1.88
C SER A 133 -6.93 -3.72 -0.72
N GLY A 134 -6.52 -4.03 0.52
CA GLY A 134 -7.01 -3.33 1.71
C GLY A 134 -6.41 -1.95 1.93
N MET A 135 -5.47 -1.47 1.09
CA MET A 135 -4.84 -0.16 1.26
C MET A 135 -5.71 0.96 0.68
N PRO A 136 -6.32 1.81 1.53
CA PRO A 136 -7.21 2.90 1.07
C PRO A 136 -6.42 4.08 0.51
N ALA A 137 -7.11 4.93 -0.28
CA ALA A 137 -6.59 6.21 -0.73
C ALA A 137 -6.88 7.29 0.34
N TRP A 138 -5.92 7.61 1.17
CA TRP A 138 -6.10 8.52 2.30
C TRP A 138 -6.45 9.95 1.89
N SER A 139 -6.01 10.41 0.71
CA SER A 139 -6.43 11.71 0.16
C SER A 139 -7.95 11.80 -0.05
N LYS A 140 -8.63 10.68 -0.32
CA LYS A 140 -10.10 10.65 -0.42
C LYS A 140 -10.78 10.77 0.95
N GLY A 141 -10.08 10.37 2.01
CA GLY A 141 -10.50 10.59 3.41
C GLY A 141 -10.20 11.99 3.94
N GLY A 142 -9.67 12.89 3.11
CA GLY A 142 -9.37 14.28 3.47
C GLY A 142 -7.95 14.50 4.01
N MET A 143 -7.06 13.49 3.98
CA MET A 143 -5.68 13.68 4.41
C MET A 143 -4.91 14.53 3.40
N GLU A 144 -4.38 15.65 3.85
CA GLU A 144 -3.60 16.59 3.05
C GLU A 144 -2.17 16.07 2.79
N ASP A 145 -1.53 16.58 1.75
CA ASP A 145 -0.19 16.16 1.34
C ASP A 145 0.86 16.35 2.45
N GLU A 146 0.75 17.41 3.26
CA GLU A 146 1.64 17.64 4.39
C GLU A 146 1.51 16.58 5.48
N ALA A 147 0.29 16.15 5.80
CA ALA A 147 0.06 15.06 6.76
C ALA A 147 0.55 13.70 6.22
N ILE A 148 0.47 13.48 4.90
CA ILE A 148 1.06 12.30 4.26
C ILE A 148 2.58 12.35 4.34
N TRP A 149 3.22 13.51 4.12
CA TRP A 149 4.66 13.65 4.28
C TRP A 149 5.11 13.48 5.73
N ASP A 150 4.29 13.85 6.72
CA ASP A 150 4.55 13.58 8.12
C ASP A 150 4.54 12.07 8.41
N LEU A 151 3.59 11.32 7.83
CA LEU A 151 3.59 9.85 7.86
C LEU A 151 4.86 9.28 7.22
N VAL A 152 5.25 9.73 6.03
CA VAL A 152 6.48 9.29 5.37
C VAL A 152 7.71 9.57 6.22
N ALA A 153 7.79 10.74 6.87
CA ALA A 153 8.87 11.08 7.79
C ALA A 153 8.95 10.09 8.98
N PHE A 154 7.80 9.75 9.58
CA PHE A 154 7.73 8.75 10.64
C PHE A 154 8.16 7.36 10.15
N LEU A 155 7.74 6.94 8.96
CA LEU A 155 8.10 5.64 8.39
C LEU A 155 9.61 5.44 8.21
N GLN A 156 10.39 6.53 8.04
CA GLN A 156 11.85 6.43 7.98
C GLN A 156 12.46 6.03 9.33
N GLN A 157 11.78 6.31 10.45
CA GLN A 157 12.26 6.00 11.80
C GLN A 157 11.71 4.66 12.31
N LEU A 158 10.51 4.26 11.86
CA LEU A 158 9.76 3.13 12.38
C LEU A 158 10.56 1.82 12.49
N PRO A 159 11.39 1.41 11.52
CA PRO A 159 12.16 0.15 11.63
C PRO A 159 13.21 0.13 12.75
N GLY A 160 13.64 1.29 13.22
CA GLY A 160 14.65 1.42 14.29
C GLY A 160 14.05 1.58 15.70
N LEU A 161 12.72 1.72 15.80
CA LEU A 161 12.07 1.98 17.09
C LEU A 161 11.86 0.69 17.89
N THR A 162 12.11 0.78 19.20
CA THR A 162 11.59 -0.22 20.15
C THR A 162 10.10 0.02 20.42
N ALA A 163 9.41 -0.95 21.00
CA ALA A 163 8.01 -0.77 21.40
C ALA A 163 7.82 0.38 22.40
N ALA A 164 8.80 0.59 23.29
CA ALA A 164 8.78 1.69 24.27
C ALA A 164 8.96 3.05 23.59
N ASP A 165 9.94 3.17 22.66
CA ASP A 165 10.18 4.41 21.92
C ASP A 165 9.00 4.78 21.04
N TYR A 166 8.39 3.77 20.38
CA TYR A 166 7.16 3.96 19.62
C TYR A 166 6.05 4.52 20.49
N SER A 167 5.77 3.89 21.63
CA SER A 167 4.70 4.32 22.54
C SER A 167 4.95 5.73 23.09
N ALA A 168 6.19 6.07 23.44
CA ALA A 168 6.57 7.40 23.89
C ALA A 168 6.37 8.46 22.80
N LEU A 169 6.76 8.14 21.55
CA LEU A 169 6.59 9.05 20.42
C LEU A 169 5.11 9.30 20.10
N VAL A 170 4.29 8.25 20.06
CA VAL A 170 2.83 8.34 19.87
C VAL A 170 2.19 9.18 20.99
N ALA A 171 2.53 8.92 22.26
CA ALA A 171 2.04 9.68 23.40
C ALA A 171 2.40 11.17 23.34
N SER A 172 3.54 11.52 22.74
CA SER A 172 3.97 12.90 22.54
C SER A 172 3.26 13.60 21.37
N SER A 173 2.61 12.83 20.50
CA SER A 173 1.88 13.36 19.35
C SER A 173 0.55 14.01 19.79
N GLN A 174 -0.08 14.74 18.86
CA GLN A 174 -1.41 15.31 19.09
C GLN A 174 -2.54 14.37 18.59
N GLY A 175 -2.21 13.08 18.35
CA GLY A 175 -3.12 12.10 17.79
C GLY A 175 -3.37 12.31 16.29
N HIS A 176 -4.51 11.80 15.82
CA HIS A 176 -4.88 11.82 14.41
C HIS A 176 -5.20 13.22 13.89
N ARG A 177 -4.60 13.60 12.75
CA ARG A 177 -4.84 14.86 12.06
C ARG A 177 -4.81 14.69 10.54
N HIS A 178 -5.69 15.39 9.82
CA HIS A 178 -5.71 15.40 8.35
C HIS A 178 -4.87 16.52 7.74
N GLY A 179 -4.71 17.64 8.43
CA GLY A 179 -3.83 18.74 8.04
C GLY A 179 -2.42 18.65 8.63
N GLY A 180 -1.48 19.35 8.02
CA GLY A 180 -0.10 19.45 8.49
C GLY A 180 0.09 20.41 9.68
#